data_a2b6660a057bd475b3aa829f56a0b930
#
_entry.id   a2b6660a057bd475b3aa829f56a0b930
#
_cell.length_a   1.000
_cell.length_b   1.000
_cell.length_c   1.000
_cell.angle_alpha   90.00
_cell.angle_beta   90.00
_cell.angle_gamma   90.00
#
_symmetry.space_group_name_H-M   'P 1'
#
loop_
_entity.id
_entity.type
_entity.pdbx_description
1 polymer ?
#
loop_
_entity_poly.entity_id
_entity_poly.type
_entity_poly.pdbx_seq_one_letter_code
_entity_poly.pdbx_strand_id
1 'polypeptide(L)'
;MHMLSFEEPDTDRFRNLALAYLAIERGGNMPYILNAANEVCVAAFLHDKIGFLQMSDVIAETMERVPFRSKSTLQEYIETDAESRRVAASLIKN
;
A
#
# COMPACT_ATOMS: atom_id res chain seq x y z
N MET A 1 -20.58 -1.56 -15.01
CA MET A 1 -20.51 -1.79 -14.41
C MET A 1 -20.81 -1.52 -13.79
N HIS A 2 -21.24 -1.42 -13.56
CA HIS A 2 -21.34 -1.20 -12.75
C HIS A 2 -20.95 -1.71 -12.00
N MET A 3 -20.71 -2.30 -12.18
CA MET A 3 -20.35 -2.85 -11.50
C MET A 3 -20.07 -2.67 -10.34
N LEU A 4 -19.68 -2.31 -10.33
CA LEU A 4 -19.31 -2.01 -9.09
C LEU A 4 -20.32 -1.24 -8.53
N SER A 5 -21.06 -1.78 -7.72
CA SER A 5 -22.07 -1.12 -7.07
C SER A 5 -21.50 -0.52 -5.86
N PHE A 6 -21.47 0.76 -5.78
CA PHE A 6 -20.87 1.40 -4.67
C PHE A 6 -21.86 1.80 -3.64
N GLU A 7 -23.04 1.32 -3.74
CA GLU A 7 -23.97 1.59 -2.67
C GLU A 7 -23.56 0.87 -1.41
N GLU A 8 -22.77 -0.18 -1.57
CA GLU A 8 -22.39 -0.93 -0.40
C GLU A 8 -21.29 -0.22 0.31
N PRO A 9 -21.44 -0.01 1.59
CA PRO A 9 -20.47 0.78 2.33
C PRO A 9 -19.30 -0.05 2.82
N ASP A 10 -18.68 -0.81 1.96
CA ASP A 10 -17.44 -1.46 2.33
C ASP A 10 -16.30 -0.51 2.01
N THR A 11 -16.24 0.57 2.76
CA THR A 11 -15.33 1.65 2.46
C THR A 11 -13.88 1.24 2.59
N ASP A 12 -13.59 0.27 3.47
CA ASP A 12 -12.19 -0.12 3.64
C ASP A 12 -11.69 -0.93 2.47
N ARG A 13 -12.49 -1.88 1.99
CA ARG A 13 -12.12 -2.63 0.81
C ARG A 13 -12.05 -1.70 -0.39
N PHE A 14 -13.01 -0.79 -0.48
CA PHE A 14 -13.05 0.16 -1.56
C PHE A 14 -11.82 1.07 -1.52
N ARG A 15 -11.39 1.45 -0.31
CA ARG A 15 -10.22 2.29 -0.17
C ARG A 15 -8.96 1.59 -0.64
N ASN A 16 -8.81 0.30 -0.32
CA ASN A 16 -7.66 -0.46 -0.81
C ASN A 16 -7.66 -0.54 -2.32
N LEU A 17 -8.83 -0.71 -2.92
CA LEU A 17 -8.95 -0.73 -4.36
C LEU A 17 -8.59 0.63 -4.95
N ALA A 18 -9.02 1.70 -4.31
CA ALA A 18 -8.70 3.04 -4.77
C ALA A 18 -7.20 3.30 -4.72
N LEU A 19 -6.54 2.82 -3.66
CA LEU A 19 -5.09 2.96 -3.55
C LEU A 19 -4.38 2.20 -4.65
N ALA A 20 -4.89 1.01 -5.00
CA ALA A 20 -4.30 0.23 -6.08
C ALA A 20 -4.43 0.95 -7.42
N TYR A 21 -5.58 1.52 -7.70
CA TYR A 21 -5.77 2.28 -8.92
C TYR A 21 -4.85 3.50 -8.95
N LEU A 22 -4.72 4.18 -7.82
CA LEU A 22 -3.85 5.33 -7.74
C LEU A 22 -2.41 4.95 -8.03
N ALA A 23 -1.96 3.81 -7.50
CA ALA A 23 -0.61 3.36 -7.71
C ALA A 23 -0.36 3.05 -9.19
N ILE A 24 -1.31 2.38 -9.83
CA ILE A 24 -1.19 2.05 -11.23
C ILE A 24 -1.18 3.31 -12.08
N GLU A 25 -2.03 4.25 -11.74
CA GLU A 25 -2.14 5.48 -12.51
C GLU A 25 -0.88 6.33 -12.41
N ARG A 26 -0.30 6.39 -11.22
CA ARG A 26 0.93 7.13 -11.04
C ARG A 26 2.12 6.47 -11.72
N GLY A 27 2.12 5.15 -11.74
CA GLY A 27 3.21 4.40 -12.35
C GLY A 27 4.50 4.54 -11.59
N GLY A 28 5.61 4.52 -12.30
CA GLY A 28 6.92 4.62 -11.68
C GLY A 28 7.14 3.57 -10.62
N ASN A 29 7.61 3.97 -9.45
CA ASN A 29 7.84 3.03 -8.36
C ASN A 29 6.63 2.89 -7.42
N MET A 30 5.51 3.57 -7.71
CA MET A 30 4.37 3.54 -6.82
C MET A 30 3.78 2.14 -6.64
N PRO A 31 3.61 1.33 -7.71
CA PRO A 31 3.11 -0.04 -7.51
C PRO A 31 4.02 -0.88 -6.63
N TYR A 32 5.32 -0.65 -6.67
CA TYR A 32 6.26 -1.38 -5.82
C TYR A 32 6.07 -0.98 -4.36
N ILE A 33 5.85 0.31 -4.11
CA ILE A 33 5.60 0.79 -2.75
C ILE A 33 4.32 0.17 -2.21
N LEU A 34 3.26 0.20 -3.01
CA LEU A 34 1.99 -0.36 -2.62
C LEU A 34 2.11 -1.85 -2.31
N ASN A 35 2.78 -2.58 -3.19
CA ASN A 35 2.89 -4.03 -3.03
C ASN A 35 3.66 -4.38 -1.76
N ALA A 36 4.77 -3.69 -1.53
CA ALA A 36 5.59 -3.96 -0.35
C ALA A 36 4.81 -3.65 0.93
N ALA A 37 4.13 -2.50 0.96
CA ALA A 37 3.34 -2.13 2.14
C ALA A 37 2.22 -3.13 2.37
N ASN A 38 1.57 -3.56 1.30
CA ASN A 38 0.47 -4.51 1.42
C ASN A 38 0.95 -5.84 1.99
N GLU A 39 2.10 -6.33 1.53
CA GLU A 39 2.61 -7.60 2.04
C GLU A 39 2.94 -7.52 3.53
N VAL A 40 3.52 -6.40 3.95
CA VAL A 40 3.81 -6.22 5.37
C VAL A 40 2.51 -6.16 6.17
N CYS A 41 1.51 -5.46 5.66
CA CYS A 41 0.23 -5.35 6.34
C CYS A 41 -0.47 -6.70 6.44
N VAL A 42 -0.46 -7.48 5.38
CA VAL A 42 -1.10 -8.79 5.39
C VAL A 42 -0.44 -9.70 6.41
N ALA A 43 0.89 -9.70 6.45
CA ALA A 43 1.61 -10.51 7.42
C ALA A 43 1.26 -10.09 8.84
N ALA A 44 1.22 -8.78 9.09
CA ALA A 44 0.89 -8.28 10.42
C ALA A 44 -0.55 -8.63 10.80
N PHE A 45 -1.46 -8.53 9.83
CA PHE A 45 -2.86 -8.88 10.07
C PHE A 45 -2.99 -10.34 10.45
N LEU A 46 -2.29 -11.21 9.75
CA LEU A 46 -2.35 -12.64 10.03
C LEU A 46 -1.75 -13.00 11.39
N HIS A 47 -0.90 -12.14 11.92
CA HIS A 47 -0.33 -12.33 13.25
C HIS A 47 -1.02 -11.47 14.31
N ASP A 48 -2.19 -10.95 13.98
CA ASP A 48 -3.02 -10.16 14.90
C ASP A 48 -2.33 -8.90 15.40
N LYS A 49 -1.43 -8.34 14.62
CA LYS A 49 -0.73 -7.13 15.04
C LYS A 49 -1.47 -5.87 14.66
N ILE A 50 -2.28 -5.93 13.61
CA ILE A 50 -3.12 -4.79 13.22
C ILE A 50 -4.48 -5.33 12.78
N GLY A 51 -5.47 -4.44 12.81
CA GLY A 51 -6.79 -4.79 12.33
C GLY A 51 -6.92 -4.56 10.84
N PHE A 52 -7.97 -5.12 10.27
CA PHE A 52 -8.22 -4.99 8.84
C PHE A 52 -8.34 -3.52 8.43
N LEU A 53 -9.01 -2.72 9.27
CA LEU A 53 -9.24 -1.33 8.94
C LEU A 53 -7.96 -0.50 8.93
N GLN A 54 -6.97 -0.93 9.70
CA GLN A 54 -5.72 -0.18 9.78
C GLN A 54 -4.81 -0.43 8.58
N MET A 55 -5.07 -1.50 7.82
CA MET A 55 -4.19 -1.85 6.72
C MET A 55 -4.14 -0.74 5.67
N SER A 56 -5.28 -0.20 5.28
CA SER A 56 -5.27 0.85 4.26
C SER A 56 -4.62 2.12 4.76
N ASP A 57 -4.73 2.40 6.07
CA ASP A 57 -4.05 3.56 6.63
C ASP A 57 -2.54 3.42 6.52
N VAL A 58 -2.03 2.24 6.86
CA VAL A 58 -0.59 1.99 6.78
C VAL A 58 -0.11 2.07 5.34
N ILE A 59 -0.86 1.48 4.42
CA ILE A 59 -0.49 1.49 3.02
C ILE A 59 -0.46 2.93 2.48
N ALA A 60 -1.51 3.70 2.77
CA ALA A 60 -1.58 5.07 2.29
C ALA A 60 -0.43 5.91 2.84
N GLU A 61 -0.14 5.75 4.12
CA GLU A 61 0.93 6.51 4.74
C GLU A 61 2.29 6.12 4.16
N THR A 62 2.48 4.84 3.90
CA THR A 62 3.73 4.38 3.30
C THR A 62 3.89 4.97 1.90
N MET A 63 2.81 5.00 1.14
CA MET A 63 2.86 5.58 -0.21
C MET A 63 3.24 7.05 -0.18
N GLU A 64 2.89 7.75 0.89
CA GLU A 64 3.25 9.16 1.01
C GLU A 64 4.66 9.37 1.51
N ARG A 65 5.14 8.50 2.38
CA ARG A 65 6.45 8.68 3.00
C ARG A 65 7.61 8.26 2.13
N VAL A 66 7.42 7.20 1.34
CA VAL A 66 8.48 6.71 0.48
C VAL A 66 8.54 7.59 -0.76
N PRO A 67 9.73 8.09 -1.14
CA PRO A 67 9.82 9.01 -2.28
C PRO A 67 9.35 8.38 -3.58
N PHE A 68 8.50 9.10 -4.28
CA PHE A 68 8.02 8.66 -5.58
C PHE A 68 9.07 8.93 -6.64
N ARG A 69 9.27 7.96 -7.55
CA ARG A 69 10.15 8.12 -8.68
C ARG A 69 9.42 7.66 -9.93
N SER A 70 9.35 8.53 -10.92
CA SER A 70 8.62 8.19 -12.14
C SER A 70 9.38 7.15 -12.97
N LYS A 71 10.70 7.12 -12.84
CA LYS A 71 11.53 6.13 -13.51
C LYS A 71 12.61 5.67 -12.53
N SER A 72 12.90 4.38 -12.57
CA SER A 72 13.88 3.82 -11.64
C SER A 72 14.65 2.71 -12.33
N THR A 73 15.90 2.54 -11.92
CA THR A 73 16.67 1.37 -12.33
C THR A 73 16.21 0.18 -11.50
N LEU A 74 16.64 -1.01 -11.89
CA LEU A 74 16.32 -2.20 -11.12
C LEU A 74 16.78 -2.05 -9.68
N GLN A 75 18.00 -1.53 -9.50
CA GLN A 75 18.53 -1.34 -8.16
C GLN A 75 17.66 -0.39 -7.34
N GLU A 76 17.18 0.67 -7.97
CA GLU A 76 16.31 1.62 -7.27
C GLU A 76 14.97 1.01 -6.91
N TYR A 77 14.43 0.12 -7.75
CA TYR A 77 13.21 -0.59 -7.41
C TYR A 77 13.42 -1.49 -6.20
N ILE A 78 14.55 -2.17 -6.14
CA ILE A 78 14.88 -3.02 -5.00
C ILE A 78 14.98 -2.18 -3.74
N GLU A 79 15.61 -1.02 -3.83
CA GLU A 79 15.73 -0.13 -2.68
C GLU A 79 14.38 0.41 -2.25
N THR A 80 13.52 0.73 -3.21
CA THR A 80 12.18 1.20 -2.91
C THR A 80 11.39 0.13 -2.17
N ASP A 81 11.50 -1.12 -2.61
CA ASP A 81 10.81 -2.21 -1.95
C ASP A 81 11.26 -2.34 -0.49
N ALA A 82 12.57 -2.33 -0.27
CA ALA A 82 13.11 -2.45 1.08
C ALA A 82 12.68 -1.27 1.96
N GLU A 83 12.75 -0.07 1.43
CA GLU A 83 12.35 1.12 2.16
C GLU A 83 10.87 1.06 2.52
N SER A 84 10.05 0.65 1.57
CA SER A 84 8.60 0.60 1.79
C SER A 84 8.26 -0.41 2.87
N ARG A 85 8.93 -1.56 2.88
CA ARG A 85 8.70 -2.57 3.90
C ARG A 85 9.11 -2.04 5.28
N ARG A 86 10.22 -1.32 5.35
CA ARG A 86 10.68 -0.76 6.60
C ARG A 86 9.72 0.30 7.13
N VAL A 87 9.27 1.18 6.25
CA VAL A 87 8.33 2.23 6.66
C VAL A 87 7.03 1.62 7.13
N ALA A 88 6.47 0.67 6.37
CA ALA A 88 5.21 0.04 6.76
C ALA A 88 5.36 -0.67 8.10
N ALA A 89 6.45 -1.38 8.30
CA ALA A 89 6.66 -2.09 9.55
C ALA A 89 6.76 -1.12 10.74
N SER A 90 7.41 0.02 10.53
CA SER A 90 7.54 0.99 11.60
C SER A 90 6.19 1.60 11.97
N LEU A 91 5.30 1.76 11.01
CA LEU A 91 3.98 2.28 11.28
C LEU A 91 3.12 1.28 12.04
N ILE A 92 3.33 0.00 11.79
CA ILE A 92 2.57 -1.04 12.46
C ILE A 92 3.00 -1.21 13.90
N LYS A 93 4.28 -1.02 14.18
CA LYS A 93 4.78 -1.24 15.53
C LYS A 93 4.18 -0.30 16.55
N ASN A 94 3.65 0.79 16.11
CA ASN A 94 2.99 1.68 17.03
C ASN A 94 1.58 1.20 17.32
#